data_7de98c5a8c5595476cc3cd60cccfe51f
#
_entry.id   7de98c5a8c5595476cc3cd60cccfe51f
#
_cell.length_a   1.000
_cell.length_b   1.000
_cell.length_c   1.000
_cell.angle_alpha   90.00
_cell.angle_beta   90.00
_cell.angle_gamma   90.00
#
_symmetry.space_group_name_H-M   'P 1'
#
loop_
_entity.id
_entity.type
_entity.pdbx_description
1 polymer ?
#
loop_
_entity_poly.entity_id
_entity_poly.type
_entity_poly.pdbx_seq_one_letter_code
_entity_poly.pdbx_strand_id
1 'polypeptide(L)'
;MGRPRDPQRIEARRAEVGAATLRTISALGIEGASLRAIAQEGGFTTGTLAYYFSNKQEILLFAGRTVLRSLVARIAAALSDHTTLRSLEKALLNELPATSDTRLGWQIWLAFTARVPSDADYRQEHEQRYAEIRILVRNNLNAAARAGNLAKGIDRAAEVDQILSLFDGLGLHALLEPEHFPPVRQRRQLRRAIRALERPRPTRKGEPM
;
A
#
# COMPACT_ATOMS: atom_id res chain seq x y z
N MET A 1 10.95 -33.05 -27.79
CA MET A 1 10.14 -33.04 -26.56
C MET A 1 10.65 -31.92 -25.68
N GLY A 2 9.91 -30.82 -25.56
CA GLY A 2 10.32 -29.66 -24.69
C GLY A 2 10.20 -30.04 -23.23
N ARG A 3 11.22 -29.69 -22.45
CA ARG A 3 11.27 -29.88 -21.00
C ARG A 3 10.01 -29.21 -20.37
N PRO A 4 9.29 -29.83 -19.41
CA PRO A 4 8.12 -29.23 -18.76
C PRO A 4 8.53 -27.89 -18.20
N ARG A 5 7.69 -26.86 -18.42
CA ARG A 5 7.91 -25.53 -17.88
C ARG A 5 7.79 -25.60 -16.35
N ASP A 6 8.87 -25.36 -15.65
CA ASP A 6 8.87 -25.27 -14.19
C ASP A 6 8.13 -23.99 -13.76
N PRO A 7 6.95 -24.09 -13.13
CA PRO A 7 6.16 -22.93 -12.72
C PRO A 7 6.91 -22.00 -11.76
N GLN A 8 7.76 -22.55 -10.89
CA GLN A 8 8.53 -21.76 -9.91
C GLN A 8 9.59 -20.91 -10.63
N ARG A 9 10.23 -21.45 -11.66
CA ARG A 9 11.20 -20.72 -12.48
C ARG A 9 10.55 -19.61 -13.31
N ILE A 10 9.31 -19.84 -13.79
CA ILE A 10 8.55 -18.81 -14.50
C ILE A 10 8.23 -17.65 -13.54
N GLU A 11 7.72 -17.95 -12.35
CA GLU A 11 7.35 -16.94 -11.38
C GLU A 11 8.58 -16.15 -10.88
N ALA A 12 9.71 -16.82 -10.63
CA ALA A 12 10.96 -16.14 -10.28
C ALA A 12 11.41 -15.15 -11.38
N ARG A 13 11.31 -15.55 -12.65
CA ARG A 13 11.64 -14.66 -13.78
C ARG A 13 10.66 -13.49 -13.92
N ARG A 14 9.36 -13.74 -13.71
CA ARG A 14 8.37 -12.65 -13.66
C ARG A 14 8.68 -11.67 -12.54
N ALA A 15 9.09 -12.15 -11.36
CA ALA A 15 9.51 -11.31 -10.25
C ALA A 15 10.75 -10.45 -10.57
N GLU A 16 11.75 -11.01 -11.25
CA GLU A 16 12.92 -10.26 -11.71
C GLU A 16 12.55 -9.13 -12.70
N VAL A 17 11.67 -9.43 -13.67
CA VAL A 17 11.14 -8.42 -14.59
C VAL A 17 10.35 -7.35 -13.83
N GLY A 18 9.51 -7.77 -12.88
CA GLY A 18 8.79 -6.83 -12.00
C GLY A 18 9.72 -5.88 -11.25
N ALA A 19 10.79 -6.41 -10.65
CA ALA A 19 11.80 -5.60 -9.96
C ALA A 19 12.51 -4.61 -10.90
N ALA A 20 12.90 -5.05 -12.11
CA ALA A 20 13.45 -4.16 -13.13
C ALA A 20 12.46 -3.07 -13.54
N THR A 21 11.17 -3.43 -13.67
CA THR A 21 10.11 -2.46 -13.97
C THR A 21 10.01 -1.39 -12.90
N LEU A 22 10.02 -1.78 -11.61
CA LEU A 22 9.98 -0.83 -10.50
C LEU A 22 11.18 0.13 -10.51
N ARG A 23 12.39 -0.38 -10.77
CA ARG A 23 13.59 0.47 -10.89
C ARG A 23 13.51 1.41 -12.10
N THR A 24 13.02 0.92 -13.24
CA THR A 24 12.82 1.74 -14.44
C THR A 24 11.81 2.87 -14.17
N ILE A 25 10.68 2.56 -13.50
CA ILE A 25 9.69 3.56 -13.13
C ILE A 25 10.28 4.58 -12.14
N SER A 26 11.11 4.14 -11.22
CA SER A 26 11.80 5.04 -10.28
C SER A 26 12.71 6.04 -10.99
N ALA A 27 13.44 5.58 -12.01
CA ALA A 27 14.41 6.39 -12.73
C ALA A 27 13.79 7.29 -13.81
N LEU A 28 12.81 6.79 -14.56
CA LEU A 28 12.27 7.41 -15.77
C LEU A 28 10.80 7.81 -15.68
N GLY A 29 10.14 7.53 -14.55
CA GLY A 29 8.68 7.64 -14.43
C GLY A 29 7.94 6.54 -15.19
N ILE A 30 6.60 6.48 -14.99
CA ILE A 30 5.75 5.46 -15.60
C ILE A 30 5.70 5.56 -17.12
N GLU A 31 5.67 6.77 -17.65
CA GLU A 31 5.66 7.00 -19.11
C GLU A 31 6.97 6.54 -19.75
N GLY A 32 8.11 6.79 -19.10
CA GLY A 32 9.44 6.36 -19.55
C GLY A 32 9.69 4.85 -19.44
N ALA A 33 8.88 4.10 -18.70
CA ALA A 33 9.01 2.66 -18.52
C ALA A 33 8.56 1.90 -19.79
N SER A 34 9.35 2.00 -20.86
CA SER A 34 9.16 1.24 -22.09
C SER A 34 9.69 -0.20 -21.94
N LEU A 35 9.21 -1.13 -22.78
CA LEU A 35 9.74 -2.51 -22.81
C LEU A 35 11.26 -2.55 -23.01
N ARG A 36 11.79 -1.65 -23.85
CA ARG A 36 13.22 -1.53 -24.10
C ARG A 36 13.99 -1.06 -22.87
N ALA A 37 13.46 -0.04 -22.16
CA ALA A 37 14.07 0.47 -20.95
C ALA A 37 14.06 -0.58 -19.82
N ILE A 38 12.93 -1.29 -19.65
CA ILE A 38 12.80 -2.39 -18.67
C ILE A 38 13.77 -3.54 -18.99
N ALA A 39 13.88 -3.91 -20.27
CA ALA A 39 14.80 -4.96 -20.71
C ALA A 39 16.25 -4.56 -20.41
N GLN A 40 16.63 -3.33 -20.74
CA GLN A 40 17.97 -2.79 -20.48
C GLN A 40 18.28 -2.77 -18.99
N GLU A 41 17.37 -2.27 -18.14
CA GLU A 41 17.52 -2.20 -16.69
C GLU A 41 17.66 -3.60 -16.05
N GLY A 42 16.94 -4.58 -16.55
CA GLY A 42 16.95 -5.94 -16.01
C GLY A 42 18.01 -6.86 -16.61
N GLY A 43 18.79 -6.41 -17.61
CA GLY A 43 19.71 -7.28 -18.36
C GLY A 43 18.99 -8.33 -19.20
N PHE A 44 17.78 -8.05 -19.66
CA PHE A 44 16.98 -8.93 -20.51
C PHE A 44 17.02 -8.49 -21.97
N THR A 45 16.59 -9.38 -22.87
CA THR A 45 16.19 -8.99 -24.22
C THR A 45 14.69 -8.64 -24.23
N THR A 46 14.26 -7.83 -25.20
CA THR A 46 12.81 -7.61 -25.41
C THR A 46 12.07 -8.88 -25.73
N GLY A 47 12.71 -9.85 -26.41
CA GLY A 47 12.17 -11.19 -26.64
C GLY A 47 11.98 -11.99 -25.35
N THR A 48 12.87 -11.82 -24.37
CA THR A 48 12.69 -12.42 -23.03
C THR A 48 11.45 -11.85 -22.36
N LEU A 49 11.23 -10.53 -22.42
CA LEU A 49 10.02 -9.92 -21.84
C LEU A 49 8.75 -10.42 -22.53
N ALA A 50 8.75 -10.48 -23.87
CA ALA A 50 7.61 -10.98 -24.65
C ALA A 50 7.27 -12.46 -24.39
N TYR A 51 8.22 -13.25 -23.90
CA TYR A 51 7.98 -14.63 -23.49
C TYR A 51 7.17 -14.73 -22.18
N TYR A 52 7.37 -13.81 -21.24
CA TYR A 52 6.74 -13.82 -19.91
C TYR A 52 5.53 -12.91 -19.80
N PHE A 53 5.42 -11.88 -20.65
CA PHE A 53 4.38 -10.87 -20.63
C PHE A 53 3.93 -10.54 -22.05
N SER A 54 2.63 -10.56 -22.30
CA SER A 54 2.05 -10.33 -23.62
C SER A 54 2.22 -8.88 -24.09
N ASN A 55 2.30 -7.92 -23.16
CA ASN A 55 2.42 -6.50 -23.46
C ASN A 55 2.90 -5.69 -22.25
N LYS A 56 3.13 -4.38 -22.47
CA LYS A 56 3.54 -3.42 -21.39
C LYS A 56 2.51 -3.37 -20.26
N GLN A 57 1.21 -3.40 -20.57
CA GLN A 57 0.15 -3.32 -19.56
C GLN A 57 0.22 -4.49 -18.57
N GLU A 58 0.47 -5.70 -19.06
CA GLU A 58 0.63 -6.87 -18.17
C GLU A 58 1.83 -6.74 -17.24
N ILE A 59 2.94 -6.17 -17.72
CA ILE A 59 4.11 -5.89 -16.88
C ILE A 59 3.77 -4.85 -15.81
N LEU A 60 3.08 -3.78 -16.18
CA LEU A 60 2.67 -2.73 -15.23
C LEU A 60 1.66 -3.24 -14.20
N LEU A 61 0.71 -4.09 -14.61
CA LEU A 61 -0.22 -4.77 -13.72
C LEU A 61 0.55 -5.65 -12.72
N PHE A 62 1.51 -6.43 -13.20
CA PHE A 62 2.35 -7.28 -12.35
C PHE A 62 3.17 -6.45 -11.36
N ALA A 63 3.76 -5.34 -11.78
CA ALA A 63 4.48 -4.41 -10.91
C ALA A 63 3.55 -3.79 -9.86
N GLY A 64 2.36 -3.34 -10.24
CA GLY A 64 1.34 -2.82 -9.34
C GLY A 64 0.89 -3.86 -8.30
N ARG A 65 0.62 -5.09 -8.74
CA ARG A 65 0.34 -6.23 -7.85
C ARG A 65 1.44 -6.45 -6.82
N THR A 66 2.70 -6.40 -7.25
CA THR A 66 3.87 -6.58 -6.38
C THR A 66 3.92 -5.49 -5.31
N VAL A 67 3.71 -4.24 -5.67
CA VAL A 67 3.68 -3.10 -4.73
C VAL A 67 2.55 -3.26 -3.71
N LEU A 68 1.34 -3.56 -4.17
CA LEU A 68 0.18 -3.73 -3.28
C LEU A 68 0.34 -4.93 -2.33
N ARG A 69 0.84 -6.06 -2.81
CA ARG A 69 1.14 -7.23 -1.96
C ARG A 69 2.19 -6.89 -0.90
N SER A 70 3.23 -6.17 -1.28
CA SER A 70 4.28 -5.73 -0.35
C SER A 70 3.72 -4.78 0.71
N LEU A 71 2.82 -3.86 0.33
CA LEU A 71 2.13 -2.98 1.27
C LEU A 71 1.32 -3.78 2.30
N VAL A 72 0.48 -4.71 1.84
CA VAL A 72 -0.31 -5.59 2.73
C VAL A 72 0.60 -6.35 3.68
N ALA A 73 1.67 -6.95 3.16
CA ALA A 73 2.62 -7.73 3.96
C ALA A 73 3.31 -6.88 5.03
N ARG A 74 3.73 -5.65 4.70
CA ARG A 74 4.37 -4.74 5.67
C ARG A 74 3.39 -4.29 6.76
N ILE A 75 2.13 -3.96 6.39
CA ILE A 75 1.09 -3.63 7.37
C ILE A 75 0.81 -4.84 8.26
N ALA A 76 0.65 -6.04 7.70
CA ALA A 76 0.41 -7.26 8.46
C ALA A 76 1.55 -7.56 9.44
N ALA A 77 2.80 -7.46 8.99
CA ALA A 77 3.98 -7.65 9.83
C ALA A 77 4.06 -6.62 10.97
N ALA A 78 3.73 -5.35 10.69
CA ALA A 78 3.73 -4.30 11.71
C ALA A 78 2.61 -4.48 12.76
N LEU A 79 1.58 -5.28 12.46
CA LEU A 79 0.45 -5.57 13.35
C LEU A 79 0.52 -6.96 14.01
N SER A 80 1.50 -7.81 13.65
CA SER A 80 1.59 -9.22 14.12
C SER A 80 1.74 -9.31 15.64
N ASP A 81 2.58 -8.47 16.24
CA ASP A 81 2.96 -8.59 17.65
C ASP A 81 2.05 -7.79 18.59
N HIS A 82 1.42 -6.74 18.09
CA HIS A 82 0.59 -5.84 18.90
C HIS A 82 -0.61 -5.30 18.11
N THR A 83 -1.81 -5.73 18.48
CA THR A 83 -3.07 -5.22 17.91
C THR A 83 -3.64 -4.07 18.76
N THR A 84 -3.04 -2.88 18.65
CA THR A 84 -3.46 -1.66 19.35
C THR A 84 -3.67 -0.51 18.37
N LEU A 85 -4.43 0.51 18.76
CA LEU A 85 -4.56 1.74 17.95
C LEU A 85 -3.19 2.39 17.66
N ARG A 86 -2.26 2.30 18.60
CA ARG A 86 -0.90 2.80 18.42
C ARG A 86 -0.09 2.01 17.39
N SER A 87 -0.23 0.68 17.36
CA SER A 87 0.44 -0.13 16.32
C SER A 87 -0.17 0.11 14.95
N LEU A 88 -1.49 0.29 14.86
CA LEU A 88 -2.16 0.71 13.62
C LEU A 88 -1.67 2.09 13.15
N GLU A 89 -1.61 3.07 14.06
CA GLU A 89 -1.04 4.40 13.77
C GLU A 89 0.36 4.26 13.16
N LYS A 90 1.24 3.51 13.84
CA LYS A 90 2.63 3.31 13.40
C LYS A 90 2.72 2.61 12.04
N ALA A 91 1.94 1.53 11.84
CA ALA A 91 1.92 0.79 10.60
C ALA A 91 1.55 1.69 9.41
N LEU A 92 0.45 2.44 9.51
CA LEU A 92 0.00 3.32 8.45
C LEU A 92 0.92 4.53 8.24
N LEU A 93 1.50 5.11 9.31
CA LEU A 93 2.45 6.21 9.21
C LEU A 93 3.73 5.84 8.44
N ASN A 94 4.17 4.59 8.54
CA ASN A 94 5.35 4.11 7.84
C ASN A 94 5.12 3.95 6.33
N GLU A 95 3.87 3.81 5.91
CA GLU A 95 3.50 3.64 4.50
C GLU A 95 3.13 4.96 3.80
N LEU A 96 3.06 6.09 4.52
CA LEU A 96 2.85 7.39 3.88
C LEU A 96 4.06 7.78 2.98
N PRO A 97 3.85 8.56 1.89
CA PRO A 97 4.90 8.92 0.93
C PRO A 97 5.92 9.93 1.49
N ALA A 98 6.58 9.56 2.58
CA ALA A 98 7.52 10.40 3.32
C ALA A 98 8.99 10.14 2.96
N THR A 99 9.29 9.04 2.29
CA THR A 99 10.63 8.66 1.80
C THR A 99 10.58 8.44 0.29
N SER A 100 11.74 8.35 -0.37
CA SER A 100 11.84 7.99 -1.80
C SER A 100 11.10 6.70 -2.13
N ASP A 101 11.31 5.67 -1.32
CA ASP A 101 10.78 4.33 -1.56
C ASP A 101 9.26 4.28 -1.39
N THR A 102 8.73 4.87 -0.30
CA THR A 102 7.27 4.94 -0.10
C THR A 102 6.62 5.83 -1.17
N ARG A 103 7.27 6.93 -1.56
CA ARG A 103 6.77 7.80 -2.64
C ARG A 103 6.69 7.09 -3.98
N LEU A 104 7.71 6.29 -4.34
CA LEU A 104 7.68 5.44 -5.52
C LEU A 104 6.50 4.45 -5.48
N GLY A 105 6.30 3.78 -4.34
CA GLY A 105 5.16 2.88 -4.14
C GLY A 105 3.82 3.57 -4.41
N TRP A 106 3.65 4.79 -3.91
CA TRP A 106 2.46 5.61 -4.15
C TRP A 106 2.30 6.05 -5.61
N GLN A 107 3.38 6.38 -6.31
CA GLN A 107 3.33 6.71 -7.74
C GLN A 107 2.85 5.50 -8.56
N ILE A 108 3.36 4.31 -8.26
CA ILE A 108 2.95 3.07 -8.92
C ILE A 108 1.49 2.74 -8.58
N TRP A 109 1.09 2.90 -7.30
CA TRP A 109 -0.30 2.72 -6.87
C TRP A 109 -1.24 3.67 -7.61
N LEU A 110 -0.89 4.95 -7.76
CA LEU A 110 -1.71 5.93 -8.48
C LEU A 110 -1.90 5.54 -9.94
N ALA A 111 -0.85 5.13 -10.62
CA ALA A 111 -0.94 4.67 -11.99
C ALA A 111 -1.73 3.37 -12.14
N PHE A 112 -1.62 2.48 -11.16
CA PHE A 112 -2.42 1.26 -11.08
C PHE A 112 -3.90 1.59 -10.89
N THR A 113 -4.25 2.43 -9.92
CA THR A 113 -5.64 2.78 -9.61
C THR A 113 -6.33 3.56 -10.71
N ALA A 114 -5.59 4.35 -11.49
CA ALA A 114 -6.13 5.04 -12.67
C ALA A 114 -6.71 4.07 -13.72
N ARG A 115 -6.28 2.79 -13.73
CA ARG A 115 -6.79 1.76 -14.64
C ARG A 115 -8.00 1.00 -14.09
N VAL A 116 -8.22 1.02 -12.77
CA VAL A 116 -9.27 0.26 -12.08
C VAL A 116 -10.68 0.51 -12.67
N PRO A 117 -11.08 1.75 -13.01
CA PRO A 117 -12.42 1.99 -13.55
C PRO A 117 -12.67 1.35 -14.92
N SER A 118 -11.62 1.14 -15.73
CA SER A 118 -11.72 0.72 -17.14
C SER A 118 -11.22 -0.69 -17.43
N ASP A 119 -10.62 -1.38 -16.45
CA ASP A 119 -9.97 -2.67 -16.65
C ASP A 119 -10.34 -3.65 -15.52
N ALA A 120 -10.92 -4.80 -15.89
CA ALA A 120 -11.43 -5.79 -14.94
C ALA A 120 -10.33 -6.45 -14.10
N ASP A 121 -9.15 -6.72 -14.70
CA ASP A 121 -8.04 -7.37 -13.99
C ASP A 121 -7.46 -6.44 -12.93
N TYR A 122 -7.33 -5.13 -13.24
CA TYR A 122 -6.91 -4.12 -12.27
C TYR A 122 -7.94 -3.95 -11.15
N ARG A 123 -9.23 -3.99 -11.49
CA ARG A 123 -10.32 -3.90 -10.49
C ARG A 123 -10.29 -5.09 -9.55
N GLN A 124 -10.22 -6.32 -10.06
CA GLN A 124 -10.19 -7.52 -9.23
C GLN A 124 -9.01 -7.51 -8.26
N GLU A 125 -7.81 -7.15 -8.73
CA GLU A 125 -6.62 -7.08 -7.87
C GLU A 125 -6.78 -5.99 -6.79
N HIS A 126 -7.31 -4.82 -7.15
CA HIS A 126 -7.57 -3.73 -6.21
C HIS A 126 -8.55 -4.18 -5.12
N GLU A 127 -9.70 -4.72 -5.50
CA GLU A 127 -10.73 -5.19 -4.56
C GLU A 127 -10.17 -6.24 -3.60
N GLN A 128 -9.40 -7.19 -4.11
CA GLN A 128 -8.79 -8.25 -3.30
C GLN A 128 -7.80 -7.68 -2.28
N ARG A 129 -6.88 -6.79 -2.70
CA ARG A 129 -5.87 -6.22 -1.80
C ARG A 129 -6.50 -5.30 -0.77
N TYR A 130 -7.46 -4.48 -1.16
CA TYR A 130 -8.18 -3.61 -0.21
C TYR A 130 -9.05 -4.40 0.77
N ALA A 131 -9.62 -5.54 0.36
CA ALA A 131 -10.31 -6.45 1.29
C ALA A 131 -9.35 -6.96 2.37
N GLU A 132 -8.12 -7.33 2.01
CA GLU A 132 -7.08 -7.75 2.98
C GLU A 132 -6.72 -6.63 3.96
N ILE A 133 -6.50 -5.41 3.46
CA ILE A 133 -6.19 -4.25 4.32
C ILE A 133 -7.37 -3.93 5.25
N ARG A 134 -8.61 -3.96 4.75
CA ARG A 134 -9.82 -3.78 5.58
C ARG A 134 -9.89 -4.81 6.72
N ILE A 135 -9.55 -6.06 6.45
CA ILE A 135 -9.50 -7.11 7.47
C ILE A 135 -8.45 -6.77 8.54
N LEU A 136 -7.25 -6.36 8.15
CA LEU A 136 -6.18 -5.99 9.08
C LEU A 136 -6.60 -4.82 9.99
N VAL A 137 -7.13 -3.75 9.40
CA VAL A 137 -7.61 -2.58 10.15
C VAL A 137 -8.76 -2.96 11.08
N ARG A 138 -9.76 -3.71 10.59
CA ARG A 138 -10.93 -4.17 11.38
C ARG A 138 -10.50 -5.03 12.56
N ASN A 139 -9.58 -5.96 12.36
CA ASN A 139 -9.06 -6.82 13.43
C ASN A 139 -8.38 -6.00 14.51
N ASN A 140 -7.65 -4.96 14.12
CA ASN A 140 -6.99 -4.05 15.05
C ASN A 140 -8.01 -3.23 15.85
N LEU A 141 -9.04 -2.66 15.21
CA LEU A 141 -10.13 -1.95 15.92
C LEU A 141 -10.92 -2.88 16.85
N ASN A 142 -11.17 -4.12 16.43
CA ASN A 142 -11.83 -5.12 17.28
C ASN A 142 -10.98 -5.46 18.51
N ALA A 143 -9.67 -5.59 18.36
CA ALA A 143 -8.77 -5.84 19.49
C ALA A 143 -8.73 -4.65 20.45
N ALA A 144 -8.67 -3.42 19.94
CA ALA A 144 -8.72 -2.20 20.73
C ALA A 144 -10.06 -2.08 21.51
N ALA A 145 -11.18 -2.47 20.88
CA ALA A 145 -12.48 -2.51 21.54
C ALA A 145 -12.52 -3.54 22.69
N ARG A 146 -12.03 -4.76 22.46
CA ARG A 146 -11.94 -5.79 23.50
C ARG A 146 -11.06 -5.37 24.68
N ALA A 147 -9.99 -4.66 24.39
CA ALA A 147 -9.09 -4.11 25.42
C ALA A 147 -9.66 -2.87 26.14
N GLY A 148 -10.86 -2.40 25.77
CA GLY A 148 -11.48 -1.20 26.35
C GLY A 148 -10.79 0.12 26.01
N ASN A 149 -9.96 0.13 24.96
CA ASN A 149 -9.18 1.29 24.51
C ASN A 149 -9.89 2.11 23.41
N LEU A 150 -10.97 1.55 22.82
CA LEU A 150 -11.78 2.24 21.82
C LEU A 150 -12.91 3.03 22.50
N ALA A 151 -13.24 4.22 22.00
CA ALA A 151 -14.36 5.01 22.46
C ALA A 151 -15.68 4.26 22.25
N LYS A 152 -16.68 4.50 23.13
CA LYS A 152 -17.98 3.86 23.04
C LYS A 152 -18.79 4.39 21.85
N GLY A 153 -19.62 3.53 21.26
CA GLY A 153 -20.54 3.94 20.18
C GLY A 153 -19.89 4.05 18.80
N ILE A 154 -18.62 3.68 18.65
CA ILE A 154 -17.94 3.69 17.35
C ILE A 154 -18.47 2.56 16.46
N ASP A 155 -18.93 2.92 15.27
CA ASP A 155 -19.17 1.99 14.18
C ASP A 155 -17.83 1.59 13.53
N ARG A 156 -17.32 0.43 13.91
CA ARG A 156 -16.02 -0.06 13.44
C ARG A 156 -15.96 -0.33 11.95
N ALA A 157 -17.09 -0.60 11.29
CA ALA A 157 -17.12 -0.80 9.85
C ALA A 157 -16.92 0.55 9.12
N ALA A 158 -17.67 1.55 9.54
CA ALA A 158 -17.54 2.91 9.01
C ALA A 158 -16.13 3.48 9.26
N GLU A 159 -15.55 3.23 10.45
CA GLU A 159 -14.21 3.72 10.77
C GLU A 159 -13.11 3.07 9.94
N VAL A 160 -13.24 1.79 9.57
CA VAL A 160 -12.31 1.15 8.62
C VAL A 160 -12.28 1.90 7.31
N ASP A 161 -13.45 2.22 6.75
CA ASP A 161 -13.55 2.92 5.47
C ASP A 161 -13.06 4.37 5.59
N GLN A 162 -13.33 5.06 6.71
CA GLN A 162 -12.81 6.42 6.96
C GLN A 162 -11.29 6.45 7.07
N ILE A 163 -10.69 5.51 7.82
CA ILE A 163 -9.23 5.43 7.98
C ILE A 163 -8.56 5.20 6.61
N LEU A 164 -9.08 4.28 5.80
CA LEU A 164 -8.52 3.97 4.49
C LEU A 164 -8.72 5.12 3.51
N SER A 165 -9.90 5.73 3.48
CA SER A 165 -10.16 6.91 2.64
C SER A 165 -9.25 8.09 3.00
N LEU A 166 -9.02 8.32 4.29
CA LEU A 166 -8.07 9.34 4.75
C LEU A 166 -6.63 8.99 4.35
N PHE A 167 -6.22 7.73 4.54
CA PHE A 167 -4.88 7.26 4.20
C PHE A 167 -4.60 7.43 2.71
N ASP A 168 -5.53 7.01 1.84
CA ASP A 168 -5.43 7.13 0.39
C ASP A 168 -5.43 8.62 -0.04
N GLY A 169 -6.32 9.42 0.54
CA GLY A 169 -6.37 10.86 0.29
C GLY A 169 -5.08 11.58 0.68
N LEU A 170 -4.49 11.25 1.84
CA LEU A 170 -3.20 11.81 2.27
C LEU A 170 -2.07 11.44 1.32
N GLY A 171 -2.01 10.17 0.90
CA GLY A 171 -1.01 9.70 -0.05
C GLY A 171 -1.13 10.35 -1.42
N LEU A 172 -2.36 10.44 -1.94
CA LEU A 172 -2.64 11.10 -3.20
C LEU A 172 -2.24 12.58 -3.17
N HIS A 173 -2.73 13.34 -2.18
CA HIS A 173 -2.40 14.77 -2.07
C HIS A 173 -0.91 15.03 -1.84
N ALA A 174 -0.22 14.14 -1.14
CA ALA A 174 1.23 14.25 -0.98
C ALA A 174 2.02 14.11 -2.30
N LEU A 175 1.45 13.44 -3.30
CA LEU A 175 2.02 13.37 -4.64
C LEU A 175 1.66 14.59 -5.48
N LEU A 176 0.40 15.04 -5.41
CA LEU A 176 -0.13 16.11 -6.25
C LEU A 176 0.26 17.50 -5.73
N GLU A 177 0.28 17.67 -4.41
CA GLU A 177 0.49 18.95 -3.73
C GLU A 177 1.55 18.81 -2.61
N PRO A 178 2.80 18.43 -2.92
CA PRO A 178 3.81 18.07 -1.92
C PRO A 178 4.13 19.20 -0.94
N GLU A 179 4.09 20.45 -1.38
CA GLU A 179 4.31 21.62 -0.52
C GLU A 179 3.15 21.84 0.46
N HIS A 180 1.93 21.58 0.04
CA HIS A 180 0.73 21.70 0.89
C HIS A 180 0.56 20.51 1.83
N PHE A 181 0.99 19.31 1.40
CA PHE A 181 0.95 18.06 2.18
C PHE A 181 2.35 17.51 2.49
N PRO A 182 3.23 18.27 3.17
CA PRO A 182 4.53 17.76 3.57
C PRO A 182 4.39 16.60 4.58
N PRO A 183 5.41 15.75 4.78
CA PRO A 183 5.35 14.59 5.67
C PRO A 183 4.84 14.88 7.09
N VAL A 184 5.18 16.04 7.64
CA VAL A 184 4.72 16.48 8.98
C VAL A 184 3.20 16.65 9.02
N ARG A 185 2.61 17.25 7.97
CA ARG A 185 1.15 17.46 7.88
C ARG A 185 0.41 16.14 7.71
N GLN A 186 0.90 15.28 6.82
CA GLN A 186 0.34 13.94 6.61
C GLN A 186 0.28 13.15 7.93
N ARG A 187 1.42 13.05 8.62
CA ARG A 187 1.55 12.34 9.90
C ARG A 187 0.63 12.93 10.97
N ARG A 188 0.52 14.26 11.05
CA ARG A 188 -0.37 14.92 12.00
C ARG A 188 -1.84 14.59 11.76
N GLN A 189 -2.29 14.60 10.51
CA GLN A 189 -3.69 14.31 10.18
C GLN A 189 -4.05 12.85 10.46
N LEU A 190 -3.22 11.91 10.04
CA LEU A 190 -3.46 10.49 10.31
C LEU A 190 -3.46 10.19 11.81
N ARG A 191 -2.48 10.73 12.56
CA ARG A 191 -2.46 10.62 14.02
C ARG A 191 -3.71 11.15 14.68
N ARG A 192 -4.17 12.34 14.25
CA ARG A 192 -5.38 12.96 14.80
C ARG A 192 -6.59 12.06 14.60
N ALA A 193 -6.76 11.48 13.41
CA ALA A 193 -7.89 10.60 13.10
C ALA A 193 -7.86 9.35 13.97
N ILE A 194 -6.73 8.64 14.06
CA ILE A 194 -6.64 7.41 14.85
C ILE A 194 -6.78 7.68 16.34
N ARG A 195 -6.20 8.75 16.87
CA ARG A 195 -6.32 9.12 18.29
C ARG A 195 -7.72 9.57 18.68
N ALA A 196 -8.51 10.09 17.75
CA ALA A 196 -9.92 10.42 18.01
C ALA A 196 -10.76 9.17 18.34
N LEU A 197 -10.30 7.97 17.96
CA LEU A 197 -10.92 6.70 18.28
C LEU A 197 -10.57 6.19 19.68
N GLU A 198 -9.55 6.76 20.32
CA GLU A 198 -9.14 6.34 21.67
C GLU A 198 -10.20 6.72 22.71
N ARG A 199 -10.44 5.82 23.66
CA ARG A 199 -11.27 6.12 24.83
C ARG A 199 -10.62 7.27 25.63
N PRO A 200 -11.37 8.33 25.98
CA PRO A 200 -10.85 9.37 26.85
C PRO A 200 -10.32 8.76 28.15
N ARG A 201 -9.08 9.07 28.51
CA ARG A 201 -8.56 8.68 29.83
C ARG A 201 -9.33 9.43 30.90
N PRO A 202 -9.77 8.77 32.00
CA PRO A 202 -10.36 9.49 33.11
C PRO A 202 -9.34 10.52 33.58
N THR A 203 -9.75 11.78 33.64
CA THR A 203 -8.96 12.83 34.27
C THR A 203 -8.70 12.39 35.72
N ARG A 204 -7.44 12.25 36.13
CA ARG A 204 -7.10 12.12 37.55
C ARG A 204 -7.75 13.30 38.24
N LYS A 205 -8.84 13.06 38.98
CA LYS A 205 -9.37 14.03 39.91
C LYS A 205 -8.25 14.34 40.89
N GLY A 206 -7.96 15.62 41.05
CA GLY A 206 -6.84 16.14 41.80
C GLY A 206 -6.69 15.48 43.18
N GLU A 207 -5.45 15.19 43.51
CA GLU A 207 -5.04 15.07 44.91
C GLU A 207 -5.37 16.42 45.60
N PRO A 208 -6.10 16.44 46.70
CA PRO A 208 -6.25 17.64 47.48
C PRO A 208 -4.88 18.02 48.05
N MET A 209 -4.51 19.33 47.97
CA MET A 209 -3.39 19.89 48.67
C MET A 209 -3.56 19.72 50.18
#